data_1f627d26d52b8f8137eabd79e58a1dd9
#
_entry.id   1f627d26d52b8f8137eabd79e58a1dd9
#
_cell.length_a   1.000
_cell.length_b   1.000
_cell.length_c   1.000
_cell.angle_alpha   90.00
_cell.angle_beta   90.00
_cell.angle_gamma   90.00
#
_symmetry.space_group_name_H-M   'P 1'
#
loop_
_entity.id
_entity.type
_entity.pdbx_description
1 polymer ?
#
loop_
_entity_poly.entity_id
_entity_poly.type
_entity_poly.pdbx_seq_one_letter_code
_entity_poly.pdbx_strand_id
1 'polypeptide(L)'
;MKHNEKKERPVLRIWMGLANTGKSARVLERIERQGERAGALLLSPEHASHQAEMDLCRVCGPAAGRYAEVLSLRLLASRVLAVTGGLSDGALDAGGELLLMQLALQEAAPQLTVYARPSRKAPFLRELVTLCDELTACRVRPEDLGEAVPVLEGLSGEKVRDLALIYAAYLARLHQPEADHRDLMEKLLERLEESGYAAGKDVYLDGFTYFTAQEMQLISILLRTARSVTVTLLGDGSGQEIFQQAVRTRDRLERLAAACGAVCETEILPPREPENALAYLPDRFFGPVRPWEGDCGGVTLCQAESMFTETEYVAAKILELVRGGACRFRDIAVAARNLDDYQATIENVFERYGVPVYLSRRSDVLEKPVLSLLAGALDAVAGGCEYEDMFRWLKTGLAGLTDRECDILENYVIQWDVHGSMWLREEDWSANPAGWREEFTDAQRKALAEINALRRRVGGPLGRLARGLREHPGARGKLEALWAFLEELELSRQLSERTDRLEELGELQRAREYSQLWELLCSVMDQFADILGDAPVDTEEFTRLFQLVLTQYDVGTIPVSLDQ
;
A
#
# COMPACT_ATOMS: atom_id res chain seq x y z
N MET A 1 22.79 -49.47 -20.04
CA MET A 1 23.79 -48.39 -20.10
C MET A 1 23.11 -47.11 -19.61
N LYS A 2 23.34 -46.69 -18.36
CA LYS A 2 22.82 -45.44 -17.83
C LYS A 2 23.69 -44.33 -18.41
N HIS A 3 23.13 -43.49 -19.27
CA HIS A 3 23.75 -42.23 -19.66
C HIS A 3 23.92 -41.37 -18.41
N ASN A 4 25.11 -41.20 -17.98
CA ASN A 4 25.54 -40.25 -16.95
C ASN A 4 25.58 -38.89 -17.67
N GLU A 5 24.43 -38.23 -17.83
CA GLU A 5 24.39 -36.82 -18.22
C GLU A 5 25.16 -36.04 -17.12
N LYS A 6 26.36 -35.58 -17.46
CA LYS A 6 27.08 -34.59 -16.63
C LYS A 6 26.13 -33.39 -16.48
N LYS A 7 25.44 -33.29 -15.35
CA LYS A 7 24.73 -32.05 -14.99
C LYS A 7 25.77 -30.91 -15.13
N GLU A 8 25.57 -30.05 -16.10
CA GLU A 8 26.34 -28.82 -16.20
C GLU A 8 26.22 -28.06 -14.86
N ARG A 9 27.35 -27.53 -14.38
CA ARG A 9 27.33 -26.78 -13.12
C ARG A 9 26.48 -25.53 -13.32
N PRO A 10 25.59 -25.19 -12.38
CA PRO A 10 24.83 -23.96 -12.47
C PRO A 10 25.77 -22.74 -12.56
N VAL A 11 25.35 -21.72 -13.27
CA VAL A 11 26.16 -20.51 -13.50
C VAL A 11 25.45 -19.30 -12.91
N LEU A 12 26.14 -18.58 -12.02
CA LEU A 12 25.76 -17.26 -11.57
C LEU A 12 26.58 -16.21 -12.31
N ARG A 13 25.93 -15.23 -12.93
CA ARG A 13 26.59 -14.05 -13.51
C ARG A 13 26.17 -12.82 -12.73
N ILE A 14 27.15 -12.03 -12.34
CA ILE A 14 26.93 -10.75 -11.65
C ILE A 14 27.48 -9.66 -12.56
N TRP A 15 26.60 -8.81 -13.09
CA TRP A 15 26.96 -7.64 -13.88
C TRP A 15 26.81 -6.39 -13.05
N MET A 16 27.92 -5.76 -12.72
CA MET A 16 27.95 -4.50 -12.00
C MET A 16 28.24 -3.34 -12.98
N GLY A 17 27.72 -2.17 -12.67
CA GLY A 17 28.00 -0.96 -13.45
C GLY A 17 27.24 0.23 -12.90
N LEU A 18 27.71 1.43 -13.19
CA LEU A 18 27.05 2.67 -12.86
C LEU A 18 25.71 2.82 -13.60
N ALA A 19 24.94 3.85 -13.28
CA ALA A 19 23.75 4.17 -14.05
C ALA A 19 24.10 4.34 -15.53
N ASN A 20 23.21 3.94 -16.43
CA ASN A 20 23.36 4.07 -17.88
C ASN A 20 24.55 3.32 -18.52
N THR A 21 25.22 2.39 -17.81
CA THR A 21 26.26 1.56 -18.42
C THR A 21 25.74 0.46 -19.35
N GLY A 22 24.39 0.34 -19.45
CA GLY A 22 23.77 -0.60 -20.38
C GLY A 22 23.49 -1.99 -19.80
N LYS A 23 23.48 -2.17 -18.45
CA LYS A 23 23.20 -3.46 -17.81
C LYS A 23 21.89 -4.08 -18.28
N SER A 24 20.77 -3.34 -18.18
CA SER A 24 19.45 -3.82 -18.60
C SER A 24 19.38 -4.05 -20.11
N ALA A 25 19.97 -3.18 -20.92
CA ALA A 25 20.07 -3.38 -22.37
C ALA A 25 20.79 -4.70 -22.71
N ARG A 26 21.88 -5.00 -22.00
CA ARG A 26 22.63 -6.25 -22.17
C ARG A 26 21.80 -7.49 -21.77
N VAL A 27 20.95 -7.38 -20.75
CA VAL A 27 19.99 -8.44 -20.38
C VAL A 27 19.02 -8.68 -21.55
N LEU A 28 18.41 -7.62 -22.07
CA LEU A 28 17.46 -7.72 -23.17
C LEU A 28 18.10 -8.27 -24.47
N GLU A 29 19.28 -7.79 -24.83
CA GLU A 29 20.04 -8.33 -25.98
C GLU A 29 20.36 -9.81 -25.82
N ARG A 30 20.68 -10.24 -24.60
CA ARG A 30 20.96 -11.64 -24.34
C ARG A 30 19.70 -12.50 -24.45
N ILE A 31 18.56 -12.02 -23.96
CA ILE A 31 17.25 -12.67 -24.13
C ILE A 31 16.90 -12.77 -25.62
N GLU A 32 17.06 -11.69 -26.38
CA GLU A 32 16.80 -11.68 -27.81
C GLU A 32 17.67 -12.72 -28.57
N ARG A 33 18.98 -12.77 -28.28
CA ARG A 33 19.92 -13.73 -28.90
C ARG A 33 19.60 -15.20 -28.58
N GLN A 34 19.02 -15.47 -27.42
CA GLN A 34 18.60 -16.81 -27.05
C GLN A 34 17.40 -17.31 -27.88
N GLY A 35 16.59 -16.40 -28.40
CA GLY A 35 15.46 -16.67 -29.25
C GLY A 35 14.24 -17.27 -28.52
N GLU A 36 13.17 -17.45 -29.25
CA GLU A 36 11.83 -17.85 -28.72
C GLU A 36 11.81 -19.23 -28.02
N ARG A 37 12.74 -20.13 -28.32
CA ARG A 37 12.72 -21.51 -27.81
C ARG A 37 13.36 -21.70 -26.43
N ALA A 38 14.13 -20.71 -25.97
CA ALA A 38 14.91 -20.89 -24.77
C ALA A 38 14.10 -20.65 -23.48
N GLY A 39 13.04 -19.88 -23.55
CA GLY A 39 12.25 -19.43 -22.40
C GLY A 39 13.13 -18.80 -21.32
N ALA A 40 12.96 -17.54 -21.02
CA ALA A 40 13.69 -16.87 -19.94
C ALA A 40 12.71 -16.31 -18.91
N LEU A 41 13.20 -16.07 -17.69
CA LEU A 41 12.49 -15.32 -16.66
C LEU A 41 13.24 -14.02 -16.43
N LEU A 42 12.57 -12.89 -16.63
CA LEU A 42 13.07 -11.57 -16.25
C LEU A 42 12.36 -11.12 -15.00
N LEU A 43 13.05 -11.22 -13.87
CA LEU A 43 12.56 -10.79 -12.56
C LEU A 43 12.98 -9.35 -12.33
N SER A 44 12.02 -8.49 -12.01
CA SER A 44 12.22 -7.07 -11.71
C SER A 44 11.42 -6.65 -10.48
N PRO A 45 11.79 -5.56 -9.79
CA PRO A 45 10.97 -4.97 -8.76
C PRO A 45 9.58 -4.61 -9.29
N GLU A 46 8.57 -4.65 -8.45
CA GLU A 46 7.17 -4.47 -8.85
C GLU A 46 6.93 -3.15 -9.60
N HIS A 47 7.51 -2.06 -9.10
CA HIS A 47 7.42 -0.73 -9.73
C HIS A 47 8.12 -0.63 -11.09
N ALA A 48 9.07 -1.53 -11.40
CA ALA A 48 9.83 -1.55 -12.65
C ALA A 48 9.32 -2.59 -13.67
N SER A 49 8.42 -3.48 -13.27
CA SER A 49 7.99 -4.63 -14.10
C SER A 49 7.32 -4.21 -15.39
N HIS A 50 6.45 -3.19 -15.36
CA HIS A 50 5.78 -2.67 -16.56
C HIS A 50 6.80 -2.06 -17.55
N GLN A 51 7.78 -1.29 -17.05
CA GLN A 51 8.83 -0.72 -17.91
C GLN A 51 9.71 -1.81 -18.53
N ALA A 52 10.06 -2.84 -17.73
CA ALA A 52 10.83 -3.98 -18.23
C ALA A 52 10.08 -4.76 -19.33
N GLU A 53 8.76 -4.91 -19.20
CA GLU A 53 7.90 -5.51 -20.22
C GLU A 53 7.86 -4.68 -21.50
N MET A 54 7.70 -3.36 -21.38
CA MET A 54 7.73 -2.42 -22.51
C MET A 54 9.08 -2.47 -23.23
N ASP A 55 10.17 -2.50 -22.49
CA ASP A 55 11.52 -2.55 -23.07
C ASP A 55 11.80 -3.89 -23.75
N LEU A 56 11.33 -5.00 -23.18
CA LEU A 56 11.37 -6.31 -23.83
C LEU A 56 10.57 -6.31 -25.15
N CYS A 57 9.38 -5.70 -25.16
CA CYS A 57 8.57 -5.56 -26.37
C CYS A 57 9.25 -4.71 -27.44
N ARG A 58 10.00 -3.67 -27.06
CA ARG A 58 10.77 -2.85 -28.02
C ARG A 58 11.89 -3.64 -28.68
N VAL A 59 12.55 -4.53 -27.94
CA VAL A 59 13.68 -5.33 -28.45
C VAL A 59 13.20 -6.55 -29.23
N CYS A 60 12.27 -7.33 -28.66
CA CYS A 60 11.83 -8.61 -29.22
C CYS A 60 10.56 -8.51 -30.08
N GLY A 61 9.94 -7.32 -30.17
CA GLY A 61 8.74 -7.08 -30.96
C GLY A 61 7.47 -7.68 -30.35
N PRO A 62 6.39 -7.87 -31.13
CA PRO A 62 5.07 -8.32 -30.63
C PRO A 62 5.08 -9.74 -30.03
N ALA A 63 6.10 -10.53 -30.30
CA ALA A 63 6.26 -11.88 -29.78
C ALA A 63 7.08 -11.95 -28.49
N ALA A 64 7.34 -10.82 -27.82
CA ALA A 64 8.21 -10.69 -26.65
C ALA A 64 7.96 -11.75 -25.56
N GLY A 65 6.70 -12.07 -25.27
CA GLY A 65 6.32 -13.11 -24.30
C GLY A 65 6.77 -14.55 -24.64
N ARG A 66 7.25 -14.80 -25.86
CA ARG A 66 7.87 -16.08 -26.24
C ARG A 66 9.35 -16.14 -25.92
N TYR A 67 9.99 -14.98 -25.79
CA TYR A 67 11.41 -14.87 -25.45
C TYR A 67 11.64 -14.94 -23.95
N ALA A 68 10.88 -14.14 -23.20
CA ALA A 68 10.96 -14.10 -21.75
C ALA A 68 9.60 -13.76 -21.13
N GLU A 69 9.39 -14.28 -19.92
CA GLU A 69 8.29 -13.88 -19.03
C GLU A 69 8.81 -12.86 -18.03
N VAL A 70 8.23 -11.65 -18.04
CA VAL A 70 8.58 -10.58 -17.10
C VAL A 70 7.70 -10.69 -15.87
N LEU A 71 8.29 -10.83 -14.70
CA LEU A 71 7.58 -11.06 -13.46
C LEU A 71 8.17 -10.23 -12.31
N SER A 72 7.30 -9.70 -11.46
CA SER A 72 7.71 -9.34 -10.10
C SER A 72 7.83 -10.61 -9.24
N LEU A 73 8.48 -10.52 -8.08
CA LEU A 73 8.59 -11.68 -7.17
C LEU A 73 7.21 -12.15 -6.69
N ARG A 74 6.29 -11.22 -6.47
CA ARG A 74 4.90 -11.51 -6.12
C ARG A 74 4.16 -12.26 -7.24
N LEU A 75 4.36 -11.82 -8.49
CA LEU A 75 3.73 -12.47 -9.63
C LEU A 75 4.34 -13.85 -9.89
N LEU A 76 5.66 -14.02 -9.67
CA LEU A 76 6.32 -15.32 -9.70
C LEU A 76 5.69 -16.28 -8.67
N ALA A 77 5.48 -15.81 -7.44
CA ALA A 77 4.83 -16.58 -6.40
C ALA A 77 3.42 -17.01 -6.83
N SER A 78 2.61 -16.08 -7.32
CA SER A 78 1.27 -16.37 -7.81
C SER A 78 1.26 -17.41 -8.96
N ARG A 79 2.20 -17.31 -9.90
CA ARG A 79 2.34 -18.27 -11.02
C ARG A 79 2.72 -19.67 -10.54
N VAL A 80 3.69 -19.77 -9.64
CA VAL A 80 4.12 -21.05 -9.09
C VAL A 80 2.99 -21.70 -8.28
N LEU A 81 2.32 -20.94 -7.41
CA LEU A 81 1.23 -21.43 -6.59
C LEU A 81 -0.03 -21.78 -7.40
N ALA A 82 -0.28 -21.10 -8.53
CA ALA A 82 -1.35 -21.49 -9.45
C ALA A 82 -1.14 -22.89 -10.04
N VAL A 83 0.12 -23.28 -10.27
CA VAL A 83 0.46 -24.61 -10.83
C VAL A 83 0.55 -25.68 -9.74
N THR A 84 1.08 -25.35 -8.56
CA THR A 84 1.34 -26.33 -7.48
C THR A 84 0.23 -26.42 -6.45
N GLY A 85 -0.76 -25.53 -6.53
CA GLY A 85 -1.77 -25.35 -5.49
C GLY A 85 -1.24 -24.48 -4.34
N GLY A 86 -2.16 -23.92 -3.55
CA GLY A 86 -1.81 -23.07 -2.41
C GLY A 86 -2.10 -21.58 -2.64
N LEU A 87 -2.63 -21.19 -3.81
CA LEU A 87 -3.38 -19.95 -3.94
C LEU A 87 -4.69 -20.15 -3.16
N SER A 88 -4.76 -19.63 -1.95
CA SER A 88 -6.03 -19.53 -1.25
C SER A 88 -6.81 -18.36 -1.84
N ASP A 89 -8.11 -18.54 -2.07
CA ASP A 89 -9.02 -17.47 -2.54
C ASP A 89 -9.16 -16.32 -1.53
N GLY A 90 -8.58 -16.45 -0.34
CA GLY A 90 -8.51 -15.46 0.74
C GLY A 90 -7.07 -15.08 1.08
N ALA A 91 -6.32 -14.49 0.13
CA ALA A 91 -5.04 -13.88 0.48
C ALA A 91 -5.29 -12.77 1.51
N LEU A 92 -4.57 -12.85 2.63
CA LEU A 92 -4.61 -11.81 3.65
C LEU A 92 -4.10 -10.51 3.05
N ASP A 93 -4.88 -9.47 3.17
CA ASP A 93 -4.44 -8.12 2.82
C ASP A 93 -3.94 -7.36 4.07
N ALA A 94 -3.48 -6.14 3.89
CA ALA A 94 -2.96 -5.33 4.99
C ALA A 94 -3.98 -5.10 6.13
N GLY A 95 -5.26 -5.10 5.83
CA GLY A 95 -6.33 -5.02 6.83
C GLY A 95 -6.42 -6.29 7.67
N GLY A 96 -6.39 -7.44 7.01
CA GLY A 96 -6.40 -8.74 7.68
C GLY A 96 -5.17 -8.98 8.55
N GLU A 97 -3.99 -8.54 8.11
CA GLU A 97 -2.77 -8.60 8.92
C GLU A 97 -2.89 -7.83 10.23
N LEU A 98 -3.52 -6.63 10.20
CA LEU A 98 -3.80 -5.87 11.41
C LEU A 98 -4.77 -6.59 12.35
N LEU A 99 -5.80 -7.24 11.81
CA LEU A 99 -6.76 -7.99 12.61
C LEU A 99 -6.12 -9.21 13.27
N LEU A 100 -5.27 -9.95 12.55
CA LEU A 100 -4.50 -11.06 13.13
C LEU A 100 -3.52 -10.55 14.20
N MET A 101 -2.86 -9.42 13.96
CA MET A 101 -1.98 -8.80 14.96
C MET A 101 -2.75 -8.39 16.22
N GLN A 102 -3.98 -7.87 16.08
CA GLN A 102 -4.83 -7.57 17.23
C GLN A 102 -5.14 -8.81 18.05
N LEU A 103 -5.50 -9.93 17.41
CA LEU A 103 -5.74 -11.20 18.10
C LEU A 103 -4.48 -11.73 18.78
N ALA A 104 -3.32 -11.62 18.12
CA ALA A 104 -2.04 -12.00 18.71
C ALA A 104 -1.69 -11.17 19.95
N LEU A 105 -1.96 -9.86 19.90
CA LEU A 105 -1.78 -8.98 21.06
C LEU A 105 -2.73 -9.29 22.20
N GLN A 106 -3.98 -9.61 21.95
CA GLN A 106 -4.93 -10.03 22.98
C GLN A 106 -4.44 -11.31 23.68
N GLU A 107 -3.88 -12.26 22.93
CA GLU A 107 -3.32 -13.50 23.47
C GLU A 107 -2.04 -13.24 24.29
N ALA A 108 -1.15 -12.39 23.79
CA ALA A 108 0.10 -12.07 24.46
C ALA A 108 -0.07 -11.12 25.66
N ALA A 109 -1.13 -10.31 25.69
CA ALA A 109 -1.35 -9.21 26.65
C ALA A 109 -1.08 -9.58 28.14
N PRO A 110 -1.49 -10.75 28.67
CA PRO A 110 -1.23 -11.11 30.06
C PRO A 110 0.25 -11.27 30.41
N GLN A 111 1.12 -11.47 29.41
CA GLN A 111 2.54 -11.74 29.58
C GLN A 111 3.42 -10.51 29.25
N LEU A 112 2.83 -9.46 28.65
CA LEU A 112 3.55 -8.25 28.28
C LEU A 112 3.85 -7.37 29.49
N THR A 113 5.06 -6.82 29.51
CA THR A 113 5.52 -5.89 30.55
C THR A 113 5.57 -4.45 30.08
N VAL A 114 6.32 -4.19 29.02
CA VAL A 114 6.54 -2.84 28.47
C VAL A 114 5.42 -2.41 27.52
N TYR A 115 4.99 -3.33 26.66
CA TYR A 115 3.99 -3.04 25.61
C TYR A 115 2.54 -3.32 26.03
N ALA A 116 2.28 -3.67 27.28
CA ALA A 116 0.93 -3.92 27.78
C ALA A 116 -0.06 -2.73 27.59
N ARG A 117 0.43 -1.46 27.68
CA ARG A 117 -0.38 -0.25 27.46
C ARG A 117 -0.35 0.24 26.02
N PRO A 118 0.84 0.38 25.35
CA PRO A 118 0.92 0.77 23.95
C PRO A 118 0.17 -0.14 23.00
N SER A 119 0.07 -1.44 23.29
CA SER A 119 -0.66 -2.43 22.47
C SER A 119 -2.14 -2.08 22.21
N ARG A 120 -2.72 -1.19 23.00
CA ARG A 120 -4.09 -0.70 22.80
C ARG A 120 -4.21 0.45 21.79
N LYS A 121 -3.10 0.96 21.23
CA LYS A 121 -3.12 2.08 20.30
C LYS A 121 -3.06 1.59 18.84
N ALA A 122 -3.98 2.07 18.01
CA ALA A 122 -4.07 1.68 16.60
C ALA A 122 -2.76 1.89 15.79
N PRO A 123 -2.02 3.01 15.89
CA PRO A 123 -0.76 3.17 15.16
C PRO A 123 0.30 2.13 15.55
N PHE A 124 0.27 1.65 16.80
CA PHE A 124 1.20 0.64 17.27
C PHE A 124 1.00 -0.72 16.60
N LEU A 125 -0.24 -1.08 16.27
CA LEU A 125 -0.54 -2.30 15.51
C LEU A 125 0.17 -2.31 14.16
N ARG A 126 0.12 -1.20 13.44
CA ARG A 126 0.78 -1.07 12.13
C ARG A 126 2.29 -1.23 12.23
N GLU A 127 2.91 -0.56 13.20
CA GLU A 127 4.35 -0.67 13.46
C GLU A 127 4.76 -2.11 13.80
N LEU A 128 3.93 -2.84 14.54
CA LEU A 128 4.19 -4.24 14.86
C LEU A 128 4.09 -5.16 13.64
N VAL A 129 3.09 -4.97 12.77
CA VAL A 129 2.99 -5.72 11.51
C VAL A 129 4.23 -5.47 10.67
N THR A 130 4.58 -4.20 10.44
CA THR A 130 5.78 -3.84 9.68
C THR A 130 7.06 -4.47 10.26
N LEU A 131 7.21 -4.44 11.59
CA LEU A 131 8.36 -5.07 12.24
C LEU A 131 8.36 -6.59 12.06
N CYS A 132 7.21 -7.25 12.19
CA CYS A 132 7.11 -8.70 11.99
C CYS A 132 7.43 -9.09 10.53
N ASP A 133 7.01 -8.30 9.56
CA ASP A 133 7.33 -8.49 8.14
C ASP A 133 8.84 -8.35 7.90
N GLU A 134 9.48 -7.34 8.48
CA GLU A 134 10.94 -7.17 8.41
C GLU A 134 11.69 -8.35 9.05
N LEU A 135 11.24 -8.82 10.23
CA LEU A 135 11.83 -9.98 10.90
C LEU A 135 11.67 -11.24 10.03
N THR A 136 10.50 -11.45 9.45
CA THR A 136 10.21 -12.57 8.54
C THR A 136 11.10 -12.50 7.29
N ALA A 137 11.18 -11.34 6.64
CA ALA A 137 12.02 -11.12 5.47
C ALA A 137 13.52 -11.34 5.77
N CYS A 138 13.96 -11.01 6.98
CA CYS A 138 15.31 -11.27 7.49
C CYS A 138 15.50 -12.70 8.02
N ARG A 139 14.42 -13.50 8.07
CA ARG A 139 14.41 -14.86 8.64
C ARG A 139 14.86 -14.92 10.10
N VAL A 140 14.52 -13.90 10.86
CA VAL A 140 14.69 -13.87 12.31
C VAL A 140 13.48 -14.59 12.94
N ARG A 141 13.70 -15.56 13.78
CA ARG A 141 12.64 -16.31 14.48
C ARG A 141 12.39 -15.72 15.87
N PRO A 142 11.23 -15.96 16.46
CA PRO A 142 10.96 -15.55 17.84
C PRO A 142 12.02 -16.07 18.84
N GLU A 143 12.54 -17.30 18.63
CA GLU A 143 13.59 -17.89 19.47
C GLU A 143 14.89 -17.11 19.38
N ASP A 144 15.27 -16.63 18.19
CA ASP A 144 16.49 -15.84 17.97
C ASP A 144 16.42 -14.51 18.75
N LEU A 145 15.23 -13.88 18.82
CA LEU A 145 14.98 -12.72 19.68
C LEU A 145 15.10 -13.09 21.16
N GLY A 146 14.53 -14.23 21.56
CA GLY A 146 14.62 -14.75 22.93
C GLY A 146 16.07 -14.99 23.39
N GLU A 147 16.94 -15.51 22.50
CA GLU A 147 18.36 -15.71 22.75
C GLU A 147 19.14 -14.39 22.92
N ALA A 148 18.67 -13.30 22.32
CA ALA A 148 19.27 -11.98 22.46
C ALA A 148 18.95 -11.29 23.79
N VAL A 149 17.84 -11.64 24.45
CA VAL A 149 17.39 -11.00 25.70
C VAL A 149 18.45 -10.99 26.84
N PRO A 150 19.18 -12.09 27.12
CA PRO A 150 20.17 -12.11 28.21
C PRO A 150 21.38 -11.18 27.95
N VAL A 151 21.64 -10.81 26.70
CA VAL A 151 22.78 -9.95 26.31
C VAL A 151 22.40 -8.46 26.40
N LEU A 152 21.08 -8.15 26.47
CA LEU A 152 20.56 -6.80 26.54
C LEU A 152 20.26 -6.41 27.98
N GLU A 153 20.70 -5.22 28.38
CA GLU A 153 20.49 -4.73 29.75
C GLU A 153 19.17 -3.91 29.86
N GLY A 154 18.52 -4.04 31.02
CA GLY A 154 17.40 -3.22 31.46
C GLY A 154 16.21 -3.27 30.53
N LEU A 155 15.64 -2.09 30.25
CA LEU A 155 14.41 -1.92 29.46
C LEU A 155 14.51 -2.48 28.02
N SER A 156 15.71 -2.53 27.43
CA SER A 156 15.91 -3.06 26.08
C SER A 156 15.66 -4.58 26.03
N GLY A 157 16.12 -5.32 27.03
CA GLY A 157 15.86 -6.76 27.14
C GLY A 157 14.36 -7.06 27.33
N GLU A 158 13.67 -6.27 28.19
CA GLU A 158 12.22 -6.43 28.39
C GLU A 158 11.42 -6.13 27.11
N LYS A 159 11.80 -5.10 26.33
CA LYS A 159 11.19 -4.80 25.04
C LYS A 159 11.34 -5.94 24.03
N VAL A 160 12.55 -6.48 23.89
CA VAL A 160 12.83 -7.59 22.96
C VAL A 160 12.08 -8.85 23.38
N ARG A 161 11.95 -9.10 24.69
CA ARG A 161 11.15 -10.22 25.19
C ARG A 161 9.67 -10.07 24.84
N ASP A 162 9.09 -8.90 25.07
CA ASP A 162 7.70 -8.63 24.70
C ASP A 162 7.49 -8.78 23.18
N LEU A 163 8.42 -8.25 22.35
CA LEU A 163 8.38 -8.41 20.90
C LEU A 163 8.47 -9.88 20.46
N ALA A 164 9.32 -10.68 21.11
CA ALA A 164 9.41 -12.12 20.82
C ALA A 164 8.08 -12.84 21.09
N LEU A 165 7.40 -12.50 22.20
CA LEU A 165 6.09 -13.07 22.55
C LEU A 165 5.01 -12.66 21.52
N ILE A 166 4.94 -11.37 21.16
CA ILE A 166 3.98 -10.86 20.17
C ILE A 166 4.22 -11.52 18.81
N TYR A 167 5.48 -11.57 18.38
CA TYR A 167 5.85 -12.18 17.11
C TYR A 167 5.52 -13.67 17.04
N ALA A 168 5.80 -14.42 18.11
CA ALA A 168 5.44 -15.83 18.20
C ALA A 168 3.92 -16.05 18.11
N ALA A 169 3.13 -15.24 18.83
CA ALA A 169 1.67 -15.29 18.76
C ALA A 169 1.14 -14.95 17.37
N TYR A 170 1.72 -13.93 16.71
CA TYR A 170 1.33 -13.52 15.36
C TYR A 170 1.64 -14.62 14.33
N LEU A 171 2.84 -15.20 14.34
CA LEU A 171 3.19 -16.32 13.45
C LEU A 171 2.29 -17.53 13.68
N ALA A 172 1.93 -17.84 14.93
CA ALA A 172 1.00 -18.93 15.24
C ALA A 172 -0.38 -18.72 14.60
N ARG A 173 -0.84 -17.45 14.49
CA ARG A 173 -2.08 -17.09 13.81
C ARG A 173 -1.97 -17.18 12.29
N LEU A 174 -0.84 -16.75 11.72
CA LEU A 174 -0.58 -16.87 10.28
C LEU A 174 -0.50 -18.34 9.81
N HIS A 175 0.00 -19.24 10.65
CA HIS A 175 0.23 -20.65 10.31
C HIS A 175 -0.92 -21.59 10.70
N GLN A 176 -2.17 -21.09 10.79
CA GLN A 176 -3.29 -21.97 11.12
C GLN A 176 -3.60 -22.95 10.00
N PRO A 177 -3.84 -24.25 10.30
CA PRO A 177 -4.06 -25.29 9.28
C PRO A 177 -5.31 -25.06 8.40
N GLU A 178 -6.30 -24.34 8.94
CA GLU A 178 -7.62 -24.09 8.31
C GLU A 178 -7.59 -22.87 7.39
N ALA A 179 -6.65 -21.95 7.62
CA ALA A 179 -6.46 -20.75 6.81
C ALA A 179 -4.96 -20.40 6.79
N ASP A 180 -4.26 -20.88 5.76
CA ASP A 180 -2.84 -20.59 5.58
C ASP A 180 -2.65 -19.16 5.08
N HIS A 181 -2.42 -18.24 6.03
CA HIS A 181 -2.19 -16.81 5.79
C HIS A 181 -0.72 -16.44 5.64
N ARG A 182 0.18 -17.43 5.51
CA ARG A 182 1.61 -17.16 5.34
C ARG A 182 1.88 -16.28 4.12
N ASP A 183 2.97 -15.50 4.21
CA ASP A 183 3.45 -14.68 3.11
C ASP A 183 3.66 -15.49 1.82
N LEU A 184 3.31 -14.88 0.68
CA LEU A 184 3.46 -15.48 -0.64
C LEU A 184 4.91 -15.89 -0.93
N MET A 185 5.90 -15.18 -0.42
CA MET A 185 7.30 -15.51 -0.59
C MET A 185 7.66 -16.81 0.15
N GLU A 186 7.14 -17.01 1.36
CA GLU A 186 7.37 -18.24 2.11
C GLU A 186 6.76 -19.45 1.40
N LYS A 187 5.53 -19.34 0.91
CA LYS A 187 4.87 -20.36 0.10
C LYS A 187 5.63 -20.64 -1.20
N LEU A 188 6.12 -19.59 -1.86
CA LEU A 188 6.94 -19.71 -3.06
C LEU A 188 8.22 -20.53 -2.78
N LEU A 189 8.94 -20.22 -1.69
CA LEU A 189 10.19 -20.89 -1.34
C LEU A 189 9.99 -22.40 -1.09
N GLU A 190 8.85 -22.80 -0.54
CA GLU A 190 8.51 -24.21 -0.33
C GLU A 190 8.20 -24.94 -1.63
N ARG A 191 7.53 -24.27 -2.59
CA ARG A 191 6.97 -24.93 -3.78
C ARG A 191 7.83 -24.76 -5.04
N LEU A 192 8.71 -23.77 -5.10
CA LEU A 192 9.44 -23.42 -6.33
C LEU A 192 10.29 -24.58 -6.86
N GLU A 193 11.01 -25.28 -5.98
CA GLU A 193 11.89 -26.40 -6.38
C GLU A 193 11.09 -27.57 -6.97
N GLU A 194 9.98 -27.93 -6.32
CA GLU A 194 9.09 -29.01 -6.74
C GLU A 194 8.29 -28.68 -8.01
N SER A 195 7.97 -27.40 -8.21
CA SER A 195 7.18 -26.93 -9.36
C SER A 195 7.88 -27.13 -10.69
N GLY A 196 9.22 -27.20 -10.70
CA GLY A 196 9.99 -27.20 -11.92
C GLY A 196 9.88 -25.93 -12.78
N TYR A 197 9.27 -24.85 -12.24
CA TYR A 197 8.93 -23.66 -13.01
C TYR A 197 10.17 -22.97 -13.63
N ALA A 198 11.29 -22.98 -12.92
CA ALA A 198 12.57 -22.42 -13.39
C ALA A 198 13.42 -23.44 -14.15
N ALA A 199 13.01 -24.72 -14.25
CA ALA A 199 13.83 -25.77 -14.83
C ALA A 199 14.18 -25.49 -16.29
N GLY A 200 15.49 -25.49 -16.59
CA GLY A 200 16.01 -25.26 -17.95
C GLY A 200 15.89 -23.83 -18.47
N LYS A 201 15.35 -22.89 -17.68
CA LYS A 201 15.27 -21.48 -18.05
C LYS A 201 16.52 -20.70 -17.64
N ASP A 202 16.80 -19.62 -18.35
CA ASP A 202 17.74 -18.59 -17.89
C ASP A 202 16.97 -17.54 -17.08
N VAL A 203 17.45 -17.23 -15.90
CA VAL A 203 16.81 -16.28 -14.98
C VAL A 203 17.64 -15.01 -14.88
N TYR A 204 17.01 -13.88 -15.06
CA TYR A 204 17.60 -12.55 -14.94
C TYR A 204 16.92 -11.82 -13.79
N LEU A 205 17.72 -11.27 -12.85
CA LEU A 205 17.26 -10.36 -11.80
C LEU A 205 17.82 -8.98 -12.11
N ASP A 206 16.97 -8.08 -12.59
CA ASP A 206 17.36 -6.74 -13.02
C ASP A 206 16.64 -5.65 -12.23
N GLY A 207 17.38 -4.59 -11.85
CA GLY A 207 16.84 -3.44 -11.13
C GLY A 207 16.76 -3.58 -9.61
N PHE A 208 17.23 -4.67 -9.03
CA PHE A 208 17.30 -4.83 -7.57
C PHE A 208 18.52 -4.12 -7.00
N THR A 209 18.35 -3.42 -5.87
CA THR A 209 19.46 -2.74 -5.17
C THR A 209 20.13 -3.65 -4.13
N TYR A 210 19.36 -4.50 -3.47
CA TYR A 210 19.80 -5.51 -2.51
C TYR A 210 18.79 -6.65 -2.46
N PHE A 211 19.13 -7.71 -1.73
CA PHE A 211 18.24 -8.85 -1.51
C PHE A 211 18.10 -9.13 -0.02
N THR A 212 16.88 -9.36 0.42
CA THR A 212 16.54 -9.85 1.76
C THR A 212 17.06 -11.29 1.96
N ALA A 213 16.94 -11.83 3.16
CA ALA A 213 17.34 -13.22 3.42
C ALA A 213 16.43 -14.22 2.69
N GLN A 214 15.13 -13.93 2.59
CA GLN A 214 14.18 -14.75 1.82
C GLN A 214 14.51 -14.71 0.32
N GLU A 215 14.79 -13.55 -0.25
CA GLU A 215 15.17 -13.41 -1.66
C GLU A 215 16.51 -14.07 -1.97
N MET A 216 17.46 -14.04 -1.03
CA MET A 216 18.71 -14.80 -1.18
C MET A 216 18.45 -16.32 -1.18
N GLN A 217 17.47 -16.81 -0.40
CA GLN A 217 17.05 -18.20 -0.46
C GLN A 217 16.39 -18.53 -1.80
N LEU A 218 15.54 -17.64 -2.33
CA LEU A 218 14.96 -17.75 -3.66
C LEU A 218 16.07 -17.92 -4.72
N ILE A 219 17.09 -17.05 -4.69
CA ILE A 219 18.23 -17.14 -5.61
C ILE A 219 18.98 -18.47 -5.44
N SER A 220 19.12 -18.99 -4.22
CA SER A 220 19.69 -20.31 -3.96
C SER A 220 18.90 -21.43 -4.63
N ILE A 221 17.57 -21.40 -4.57
CA ILE A 221 16.71 -22.37 -5.25
C ILE A 221 16.83 -22.23 -6.77
N LEU A 222 16.81 -21.00 -7.28
CA LEU A 222 16.99 -20.73 -8.71
C LEU A 222 18.34 -21.23 -9.23
N LEU A 223 19.42 -21.07 -8.47
CA LEU A 223 20.73 -21.60 -8.83
C LEU A 223 20.77 -23.13 -8.92
N ARG A 224 19.93 -23.84 -8.14
CA ARG A 224 19.85 -25.32 -8.22
C ARG A 224 18.94 -25.83 -9.32
N THR A 225 17.96 -25.04 -9.74
CA THR A 225 16.88 -25.48 -10.64
C THR A 225 16.96 -24.89 -12.04
N ALA A 226 17.40 -23.64 -12.18
CA ALA A 226 17.53 -22.95 -13.45
C ALA A 226 18.81 -23.35 -14.21
N ARG A 227 18.88 -23.06 -15.49
CA ARG A 227 20.08 -23.24 -16.32
C ARG A 227 21.18 -22.24 -15.97
N SER A 228 20.82 -20.98 -15.80
CA SER A 228 21.72 -19.92 -15.32
C SER A 228 20.92 -18.83 -14.59
N VAL A 229 21.61 -18.12 -13.69
CA VAL A 229 21.07 -16.94 -13.01
C VAL A 229 22.00 -15.76 -13.32
N THR A 230 21.44 -14.65 -13.76
CA THR A 230 22.18 -13.40 -14.00
C THR A 230 21.60 -12.30 -13.14
N VAL A 231 22.43 -11.59 -12.39
CA VAL A 231 22.02 -10.50 -11.50
C VAL A 231 22.70 -9.21 -11.93
N THR A 232 21.96 -8.12 -12.07
CA THR A 232 22.53 -6.79 -12.29
C THR A 232 22.60 -6.02 -10.98
N LEU A 233 23.70 -5.33 -10.73
CA LEU A 233 23.89 -4.49 -9.53
C LEU A 233 24.37 -3.09 -9.91
N LEU A 234 23.88 -2.09 -9.20
CA LEU A 234 24.31 -0.70 -9.37
C LEU A 234 25.57 -0.44 -8.54
N GLY A 235 26.72 -0.30 -9.19
CA GLY A 235 27.99 0.02 -8.53
C GLY A 235 29.17 -0.18 -9.45
N ASP A 236 30.28 0.48 -9.14
CA ASP A 236 31.54 0.45 -9.90
C ASP A 236 32.57 -0.55 -9.36
N GLY A 237 32.22 -1.22 -8.24
CA GLY A 237 33.15 -2.13 -7.56
C GLY A 237 34.26 -1.45 -6.75
N SER A 238 34.31 -0.11 -6.70
CA SER A 238 35.37 0.65 -6.02
C SER A 238 35.33 0.60 -4.50
N GLY A 239 34.21 0.16 -3.93
CA GLY A 239 34.01 0.16 -2.47
C GLY A 239 33.73 1.55 -1.89
N GLN A 240 33.43 2.57 -2.71
CA GLN A 240 32.92 3.85 -2.23
C GLN A 240 31.68 3.63 -1.35
N GLU A 241 31.49 4.47 -0.33
CA GLU A 241 30.43 4.30 0.65
C GLU A 241 29.03 4.17 0.01
N ILE A 242 28.74 4.95 -1.03
CA ILE A 242 27.47 4.89 -1.76
C ILE A 242 27.23 3.52 -2.45
N PHE A 243 28.29 2.80 -2.84
CA PHE A 243 28.19 1.49 -3.49
C PHE A 243 28.41 0.32 -2.53
N GLN A 244 28.64 0.57 -1.24
CA GLN A 244 28.90 -0.49 -0.26
C GLN A 244 27.78 -1.54 -0.22
N GLN A 245 26.52 -1.14 -0.40
CA GLN A 245 25.39 -2.07 -0.43
C GLN A 245 25.49 -3.04 -1.61
N ALA A 246 25.85 -2.56 -2.78
CA ALA A 246 26.05 -3.38 -3.96
C ALA A 246 27.23 -4.34 -3.81
N VAL A 247 28.33 -3.87 -3.20
CA VAL A 247 29.52 -4.70 -2.89
C VAL A 247 29.16 -5.81 -1.91
N ARG A 248 28.47 -5.50 -0.83
CA ARG A 248 27.98 -6.50 0.15
C ARG A 248 27.04 -7.51 -0.51
N THR A 249 26.16 -7.05 -1.40
CA THR A 249 25.23 -7.92 -2.13
C THR A 249 26.01 -8.86 -3.06
N ARG A 250 26.98 -8.35 -3.82
CA ARG A 250 27.89 -9.18 -4.63
C ARG A 250 28.58 -10.25 -3.79
N ASP A 251 29.19 -9.86 -2.67
CA ASP A 251 29.95 -10.78 -1.82
C ASP A 251 29.05 -11.86 -1.21
N ARG A 252 27.78 -11.52 -0.92
CA ARG A 252 26.78 -12.50 -0.46
C ARG A 252 26.40 -13.47 -1.59
N LEU A 253 26.20 -12.99 -2.81
CA LEU A 253 25.88 -13.79 -3.98
C LEU A 253 27.05 -14.73 -4.36
N GLU A 254 28.29 -14.27 -4.30
CA GLU A 254 29.49 -15.09 -4.55
C GLU A 254 29.60 -16.24 -3.51
N ARG A 255 29.38 -15.92 -2.24
CA ARG A 255 29.33 -16.95 -1.17
C ARG A 255 28.19 -17.94 -1.38
N LEU A 256 27.02 -17.46 -1.81
CA LEU A 256 25.87 -18.30 -2.11
C LEU A 256 26.17 -19.24 -3.30
N ALA A 257 26.78 -18.73 -4.38
CA ALA A 257 27.19 -19.52 -5.52
C ALA A 257 28.16 -20.62 -5.12
N ALA A 258 29.16 -20.30 -4.31
CA ALA A 258 30.11 -21.28 -3.78
C ALA A 258 29.40 -22.37 -2.94
N ALA A 259 28.45 -21.99 -2.09
CA ALA A 259 27.67 -22.94 -1.30
C ALA A 259 26.77 -23.84 -2.14
N CYS A 260 26.27 -23.34 -3.29
CA CYS A 260 25.47 -24.12 -4.25
C CYS A 260 26.32 -24.91 -5.26
N GLY A 261 27.65 -24.80 -5.21
CA GLY A 261 28.56 -25.44 -6.20
C GLY A 261 28.46 -24.83 -7.61
N ALA A 262 27.93 -23.62 -7.71
CA ALA A 262 27.77 -22.88 -8.96
C ALA A 262 29.09 -22.19 -9.38
N VAL A 263 29.30 -22.04 -10.70
CA VAL A 263 30.33 -21.20 -11.24
C VAL A 263 29.89 -19.73 -11.13
N CYS A 264 30.69 -18.87 -10.52
CA CYS A 264 30.39 -17.46 -10.41
C CYS A 264 31.28 -16.64 -11.36
N GLU A 265 30.64 -15.80 -12.18
CA GLU A 265 31.29 -14.89 -13.13
C GLU A 265 30.87 -13.46 -12.76
N THR A 266 31.79 -12.67 -12.20
CA THR A 266 31.55 -11.26 -11.87
C THR A 266 32.23 -10.37 -12.93
N GLU A 267 31.45 -9.47 -13.52
CA GLU A 267 31.93 -8.52 -14.53
C GLU A 267 31.49 -7.10 -14.13
N ILE A 268 32.48 -6.18 -14.16
CA ILE A 268 32.22 -4.75 -13.94
C ILE A 268 32.21 -4.08 -15.30
N LEU A 269 31.04 -3.55 -15.67
CA LEU A 269 30.88 -2.82 -16.93
C LEU A 269 31.57 -1.47 -16.83
N PRO A 270 32.41 -1.10 -17.83
CA PRO A 270 33.10 0.18 -17.81
C PRO A 270 32.07 1.34 -17.86
N PRO A 271 32.37 2.45 -17.17
CA PRO A 271 31.61 3.67 -17.34
C PRO A 271 31.64 4.13 -18.79
N ARG A 272 30.57 4.73 -19.29
CA ARG A 272 30.55 5.38 -20.59
C ARG A 272 31.28 6.72 -20.48
N GLU A 273 31.98 7.11 -21.53
CA GLU A 273 32.51 8.47 -21.62
C GLU A 273 31.34 9.46 -21.55
N PRO A 274 31.40 10.46 -20.64
CA PRO A 274 30.28 11.38 -20.45
C PRO A 274 30.17 12.32 -21.66
N GLU A 275 29.04 12.25 -22.36
CA GLU A 275 28.78 13.10 -23.53
C GLU A 275 28.33 14.51 -23.14
N ASN A 276 27.87 14.70 -21.91
CA ASN A 276 27.35 15.99 -21.39
C ASN A 276 27.50 16.06 -19.85
N ALA A 277 27.21 17.22 -19.30
CA ALA A 277 27.27 17.47 -17.84
C ALA A 277 26.41 16.51 -17.04
N LEU A 278 25.22 16.14 -17.53
CA LEU A 278 24.30 15.23 -16.85
C LEU A 278 24.89 13.81 -16.76
N ALA A 279 25.50 13.33 -17.84
CA ALA A 279 26.18 12.03 -17.85
C ALA A 279 27.43 12.00 -16.97
N TYR A 280 28.06 13.16 -16.74
CA TYR A 280 29.23 13.32 -15.87
C TYR A 280 28.90 13.25 -14.37
N LEU A 281 27.73 13.73 -13.94
CA LEU A 281 27.37 13.83 -12.54
C LEU A 281 27.44 12.50 -11.76
N PRO A 282 26.90 11.36 -12.23
CA PRO A 282 26.86 10.12 -11.46
C PRO A 282 28.22 9.63 -10.98
N ASP A 283 29.27 9.84 -11.81
CA ASP A 283 30.61 9.38 -11.51
C ASP A 283 31.34 10.27 -10.50
N ARG A 284 30.87 11.50 -10.31
CA ARG A 284 31.61 12.53 -9.56
C ARG A 284 30.86 13.07 -8.35
N PHE A 285 29.61 12.75 -8.21
CA PHE A 285 28.79 13.31 -7.14
C PHE A 285 29.31 12.97 -5.73
N PHE A 286 29.91 11.79 -5.57
CA PHE A 286 30.45 11.29 -4.29
C PHE A 286 31.96 11.01 -4.33
N GLY A 287 32.64 11.35 -5.43
CA GLY A 287 34.08 11.18 -5.62
C GLY A 287 34.87 12.48 -5.49
N PRO A 288 36.16 12.46 -5.85
CA PRO A 288 36.94 13.70 -5.92
C PRO A 288 36.32 14.67 -6.90
N VAL A 289 36.01 15.88 -6.38
CA VAL A 289 35.39 16.94 -7.20
C VAL A 289 36.37 17.33 -8.33
N ARG A 290 35.92 17.10 -9.56
CA ARG A 290 36.58 17.61 -10.76
C ARG A 290 35.58 18.46 -11.52
N PRO A 291 35.91 19.71 -11.86
CA PRO A 291 34.98 20.55 -12.62
C PRO A 291 34.73 19.94 -14.01
N TRP A 292 33.48 20.10 -14.46
CA TRP A 292 33.12 19.84 -15.86
C TRP A 292 33.58 21.02 -16.72
N GLU A 293 34.33 20.79 -17.77
CA GLU A 293 34.89 21.84 -18.65
C GLU A 293 34.01 22.10 -19.90
N GLY A 294 32.93 21.32 -20.07
CA GLY A 294 32.01 21.45 -21.20
C GLY A 294 30.78 22.35 -20.89
N ASP A 295 29.85 22.37 -21.85
CA ASP A 295 28.57 23.06 -21.69
C ASP A 295 27.70 22.39 -20.61
N CYS A 296 27.16 23.18 -19.69
CA CYS A 296 26.26 22.75 -18.63
C CYS A 296 24.77 22.87 -19.00
N GLY A 297 24.45 23.09 -20.26
CA GLY A 297 23.08 23.38 -20.73
C GLY A 297 22.01 22.34 -20.37
N GLY A 298 22.42 21.14 -20.01
CA GLY A 298 21.49 20.07 -19.55
C GLY A 298 21.19 20.07 -18.05
N VAL A 299 21.80 20.96 -17.25
CA VAL A 299 21.64 21.02 -15.79
C VAL A 299 21.32 22.43 -15.36
N THR A 300 20.21 22.62 -14.65
CA THR A 300 19.80 23.89 -14.08
C THR A 300 19.63 23.77 -12.57
N LEU A 301 20.23 24.69 -11.82
CA LEU A 301 20.01 24.81 -10.37
C LEU A 301 19.14 26.03 -10.10
N CYS A 302 18.03 25.82 -9.40
CA CYS A 302 17.14 26.88 -8.97
C CYS A 302 16.97 26.84 -7.45
N GLN A 303 16.96 28.01 -6.82
CA GLN A 303 16.60 28.16 -5.41
C GLN A 303 15.33 28.99 -5.34
N ALA A 304 14.29 28.42 -4.74
CA ALA A 304 13.00 29.07 -4.52
C ALA A 304 12.84 29.51 -3.05
N GLU A 305 11.94 30.46 -2.80
CA GLU A 305 11.65 30.96 -1.43
C GLU A 305 10.74 30.02 -0.64
N SER A 306 9.91 29.23 -1.33
CA SER A 306 8.96 28.32 -0.71
C SER A 306 8.67 27.11 -1.63
N MET A 307 8.08 26.05 -1.09
CA MET A 307 7.62 24.90 -1.87
C MET A 307 6.62 25.30 -2.96
N PHE A 308 5.81 26.32 -2.71
CA PHE A 308 4.84 26.82 -3.68
C PHE A 308 5.53 27.46 -4.89
N THR A 309 6.46 28.39 -4.65
CA THR A 309 7.23 29.05 -5.73
C THR A 309 8.16 28.08 -6.44
N GLU A 310 8.68 27.07 -5.76
CA GLU A 310 9.44 25.99 -6.35
C GLU A 310 8.58 25.18 -7.34
N THR A 311 7.38 24.79 -6.92
CA THR A 311 6.44 24.03 -7.76
C THR A 311 5.95 24.86 -8.95
N GLU A 312 5.71 26.18 -8.77
CA GLU A 312 5.38 27.08 -9.89
C GLU A 312 6.51 27.16 -10.91
N TYR A 313 7.75 27.27 -10.45
CA TYR A 313 8.92 27.27 -11.32
C TYR A 313 9.01 25.95 -12.12
N VAL A 314 8.82 24.81 -11.44
CA VAL A 314 8.81 23.49 -12.10
C VAL A 314 7.71 23.40 -13.14
N ALA A 315 6.47 23.81 -12.82
CA ALA A 315 5.35 23.82 -13.76
C ALA A 315 5.62 24.68 -14.99
N ALA A 316 6.18 25.88 -14.78
CA ALA A 316 6.55 26.77 -15.89
C ALA A 316 7.64 26.16 -16.79
N LYS A 317 8.65 25.50 -16.20
CA LYS A 317 9.70 24.80 -16.96
C LYS A 317 9.17 23.60 -17.73
N ILE A 318 8.28 22.82 -17.17
CA ILE A 318 7.58 21.72 -17.88
C ILE A 318 6.86 22.28 -19.12
N LEU A 319 6.09 23.34 -18.96
CA LEU A 319 5.38 23.97 -20.08
C LEU A 319 6.34 24.54 -21.14
N GLU A 320 7.46 25.13 -20.75
CA GLU A 320 8.49 25.60 -21.65
C GLU A 320 9.06 24.45 -22.52
N LEU A 321 9.41 23.32 -21.90
CA LEU A 321 9.94 22.15 -22.57
C LEU A 321 8.93 21.51 -23.54
N VAL A 322 7.69 21.34 -23.09
CA VAL A 322 6.64 20.70 -23.90
C VAL A 322 6.20 21.60 -25.05
N ARG A 323 6.00 22.89 -24.82
CA ARG A 323 5.66 23.85 -25.87
C ARG A 323 6.78 24.07 -26.87
N GLY A 324 8.02 23.96 -26.41
CA GLY A 324 9.20 23.99 -27.26
C GLY A 324 9.38 22.71 -28.10
N GLY A 325 8.55 21.69 -27.93
CA GLY A 325 8.64 20.42 -28.65
C GLY A 325 9.82 19.53 -28.23
N ALA A 326 10.49 19.83 -27.10
CA ALA A 326 11.63 19.07 -26.62
C ALA A 326 11.23 17.68 -26.09
N CYS A 327 10.05 17.58 -25.44
CA CYS A 327 9.52 16.35 -24.87
C CYS A 327 7.99 16.44 -24.70
N ARG A 328 7.35 15.33 -24.33
CA ARG A 328 5.94 15.27 -23.95
C ARG A 328 5.82 15.25 -22.43
N PHE A 329 4.67 15.54 -21.87
CA PHE A 329 4.43 15.46 -20.43
C PHE A 329 4.88 14.12 -19.84
N ARG A 330 4.51 13.02 -20.45
CA ARG A 330 4.88 11.66 -20.02
C ARG A 330 6.37 11.34 -20.07
N ASP A 331 7.18 12.17 -20.71
CA ASP A 331 8.64 11.99 -20.77
C ASP A 331 9.35 12.73 -19.63
N ILE A 332 8.57 13.40 -18.73
CA ILE A 332 9.07 14.22 -17.63
C ILE A 332 8.72 13.55 -16.29
N ALA A 333 9.69 13.46 -15.41
CA ALA A 333 9.48 13.02 -14.04
C ALA A 333 9.88 14.13 -13.05
N VAL A 334 9.04 14.31 -12.02
CA VAL A 334 9.33 15.18 -10.88
C VAL A 334 9.60 14.30 -9.67
N ALA A 335 10.73 14.46 -9.02
CA ALA A 335 11.11 13.70 -7.84
C ALA A 335 11.34 14.62 -6.65
N ALA A 336 10.77 14.26 -5.51
CA ALA A 336 11.01 14.91 -4.23
C ALA A 336 11.44 13.87 -3.20
N ARG A 337 12.22 14.29 -2.19
CA ARG A 337 12.63 13.38 -1.11
C ARG A 337 11.45 12.88 -0.29
N ASN A 338 10.50 13.75 -0.02
CA ASN A 338 9.20 13.43 0.58
C ASN A 338 8.11 14.02 -0.30
N LEU A 339 7.44 13.16 -1.06
CA LEU A 339 6.40 13.60 -1.99
C LEU A 339 5.12 14.04 -1.26
N ASP A 340 4.85 13.48 -0.07
CA ASP A 340 3.64 13.79 0.71
C ASP A 340 3.60 15.27 1.11
N ASP A 341 4.76 15.87 1.43
CA ASP A 341 4.84 17.30 1.76
C ASP A 341 4.50 18.21 0.57
N TYR A 342 4.79 17.76 -0.66
CA TYR A 342 4.57 18.51 -1.89
C TYR A 342 3.23 18.25 -2.55
N GLN A 343 2.55 17.17 -2.21
CA GLN A 343 1.39 16.66 -2.93
C GLN A 343 0.32 17.73 -3.17
N ALA A 344 -0.22 18.32 -2.10
CA ALA A 344 -1.28 19.32 -2.21
C ALA A 344 -0.84 20.54 -3.03
N THR A 345 0.44 20.92 -2.93
CA THR A 345 1.01 22.05 -3.67
C THR A 345 1.14 21.70 -5.16
N ILE A 346 1.60 20.49 -5.49
CA ILE A 346 1.71 20.02 -6.87
C ILE A 346 0.33 19.94 -7.52
N GLU A 347 -0.66 19.35 -6.85
CA GLU A 347 -2.03 19.23 -7.37
C GLU A 347 -2.60 20.61 -7.72
N ASN A 348 -2.57 21.55 -6.79
CA ASN A 348 -3.11 22.90 -6.98
C ASN A 348 -2.36 23.71 -8.05
N VAL A 349 -1.03 23.66 -8.04
CA VAL A 349 -0.22 24.45 -8.98
C VAL A 349 -0.30 23.86 -10.38
N PHE A 350 -0.18 22.53 -10.53
CA PHE A 350 -0.20 21.91 -11.85
C PHE A 350 -1.57 22.01 -12.51
N GLU A 351 -2.66 21.88 -11.73
CA GLU A 351 -4.01 22.15 -12.22
C GLU A 351 -4.14 23.58 -12.73
N ARG A 352 -3.70 24.57 -11.95
CA ARG A 352 -3.73 25.98 -12.33
C ARG A 352 -2.90 26.30 -13.58
N TYR A 353 -1.78 25.60 -13.78
CA TYR A 353 -0.93 25.76 -14.96
C TYR A 353 -1.38 24.88 -16.15
N GLY A 354 -2.36 24.00 -15.96
CA GLY A 354 -2.80 23.04 -16.99
C GLY A 354 -1.74 21.98 -17.31
N VAL A 355 -0.92 21.61 -16.34
CA VAL A 355 0.08 20.54 -16.47
C VAL A 355 -0.56 19.24 -15.99
N PRO A 356 -0.78 18.25 -16.88
CA PRO A 356 -1.26 16.95 -16.46
C PRO A 356 -0.21 16.24 -15.62
N VAL A 357 -0.61 15.64 -14.51
CA VAL A 357 0.30 14.94 -13.58
C VAL A 357 -0.32 13.64 -13.09
N TYR A 358 0.49 12.61 -13.03
CA TYR A 358 0.20 11.40 -12.28
C TYR A 358 1.03 11.40 -11.00
N LEU A 359 0.35 11.45 -9.87
CA LEU A 359 0.96 11.28 -8.56
C LEU A 359 0.78 9.83 -8.13
N SER A 360 1.90 9.12 -7.91
CA SER A 360 1.88 7.79 -7.28
C SER A 360 1.50 7.96 -5.81
N ARG A 361 0.21 7.97 -5.55
CA ARG A 361 -0.43 8.42 -4.32
C ARG A 361 -1.19 7.28 -3.67
N ARG A 362 -1.09 7.20 -2.36
CA ARG A 362 -2.14 6.64 -1.51
C ARG A 362 -3.10 7.77 -1.15
N SER A 363 -4.28 7.83 -1.74
CA SER A 363 -5.29 8.77 -1.27
C SER A 363 -5.77 8.32 0.11
N ASP A 364 -5.86 9.24 1.07
CA ASP A 364 -6.48 8.91 2.34
C ASP A 364 -7.94 8.55 2.09
N VAL A 365 -8.23 7.26 2.20
CA VAL A 365 -9.54 6.70 1.91
C VAL A 365 -10.60 7.28 2.86
N LEU A 366 -10.20 7.70 4.07
CA LEU A 366 -11.10 8.31 5.06
C LEU A 366 -11.68 9.67 4.62
N GLU A 367 -11.05 10.37 3.68
CA GLU A 367 -11.61 11.60 3.10
C GLU A 367 -12.76 11.34 2.13
N LYS A 368 -12.94 10.10 1.67
CA LYS A 368 -14.05 9.75 0.79
C LYS A 368 -15.38 9.81 1.55
N PRO A 369 -16.45 10.38 0.98
CA PRO A 369 -17.72 10.58 1.66
C PRO A 369 -18.30 9.31 2.31
N VAL A 370 -18.13 8.14 1.69
CA VAL A 370 -18.58 6.84 2.22
C VAL A 370 -17.89 6.51 3.55
N LEU A 371 -16.59 6.73 3.62
CA LEU A 371 -15.80 6.39 4.79
C LEU A 371 -15.94 7.44 5.88
N SER A 372 -16.13 8.71 5.49
CA SER A 372 -16.51 9.76 6.43
C SER A 372 -17.90 9.50 7.04
N LEU A 373 -18.85 8.95 6.26
CA LEU A 373 -20.14 8.50 6.76
C LEU A 373 -19.96 7.42 7.84
N LEU A 374 -19.22 6.37 7.53
CA LEU A 374 -18.97 5.24 8.44
C LEU A 374 -18.22 5.66 9.70
N ALA A 375 -17.10 6.36 9.51
CA ALA A 375 -16.28 6.84 10.62
C ALA A 375 -17.09 7.77 11.52
N GLY A 376 -17.78 8.77 10.96
CA GLY A 376 -18.60 9.71 11.73
C GLY A 376 -19.78 9.05 12.44
N ALA A 377 -20.48 8.07 11.81
CA ALA A 377 -21.56 7.34 12.47
C ALA A 377 -21.06 6.45 13.62
N LEU A 378 -19.94 5.76 13.44
CA LEU A 378 -19.31 4.95 14.49
C LEU A 378 -18.77 5.82 15.63
N ASP A 379 -18.11 6.95 15.30
CA ASP A 379 -17.63 7.92 16.30
C ASP A 379 -18.80 8.55 17.09
N ALA A 380 -19.91 8.90 16.41
CA ALA A 380 -21.11 9.41 17.06
C ALA A 380 -21.70 8.39 18.05
N VAL A 381 -21.69 7.10 17.71
CA VAL A 381 -22.16 6.05 18.63
C VAL A 381 -21.18 5.83 19.79
N ALA A 382 -19.88 5.78 19.53
CA ALA A 382 -18.86 5.57 20.54
C ALA A 382 -18.67 6.79 21.45
N GLY A 383 -18.66 8.01 20.86
CA GLY A 383 -18.44 9.29 21.54
C GLY A 383 -19.68 9.91 22.18
N GLY A 384 -20.87 9.30 22.02
CA GLY A 384 -22.10 9.78 22.66
C GLY A 384 -22.85 10.86 21.88
N CYS A 385 -22.79 10.87 20.55
CA CYS A 385 -23.52 11.78 19.66
C CYS A 385 -23.17 13.27 19.87
N GLU A 386 -21.88 13.56 19.95
CA GLU A 386 -21.38 14.93 20.00
C GLU A 386 -21.57 15.62 18.64
N TYR A 387 -21.62 16.96 18.66
CA TYR A 387 -21.94 17.77 17.49
C TYR A 387 -21.05 17.47 16.29
N GLU A 388 -19.74 17.44 16.49
CA GLU A 388 -18.76 17.25 15.42
C GLU A 388 -18.91 15.88 14.74
N ASP A 389 -19.11 14.82 15.53
CA ASP A 389 -19.27 13.46 15.02
C ASP A 389 -20.61 13.31 14.28
N MET A 390 -21.69 13.87 14.82
CA MET A 390 -22.98 13.86 14.17
C MET A 390 -22.96 14.56 12.81
N PHE A 391 -22.41 15.77 12.71
CA PHE A 391 -22.41 16.51 11.44
C PHE A 391 -21.32 16.07 10.47
N ARG A 392 -20.32 15.34 10.92
CA ARG A 392 -19.34 14.70 10.03
C ARG A 392 -20.04 13.71 9.08
N TRP A 393 -20.88 12.79 9.58
CA TRP A 393 -21.58 11.83 8.73
C TRP A 393 -22.82 12.41 8.06
N LEU A 394 -23.55 13.32 8.71
CA LEU A 394 -24.75 13.94 8.15
C LEU A 394 -24.45 14.78 6.90
N LYS A 395 -23.31 15.48 6.87
CA LYS A 395 -22.87 16.34 5.75
C LYS A 395 -22.19 15.60 4.59
N THR A 396 -22.12 14.29 4.63
CA THR A 396 -21.54 13.49 3.52
C THR A 396 -22.41 13.45 2.26
N GLY A 397 -23.68 13.86 2.39
CA GLY A 397 -24.70 13.71 1.35
C GLY A 397 -25.16 12.26 1.14
N LEU A 398 -24.79 11.35 2.05
CA LEU A 398 -25.16 9.92 2.03
C LEU A 398 -26.04 9.52 3.24
N ALA A 399 -26.29 10.43 4.15
CA ALA A 399 -27.07 10.21 5.37
C ALA A 399 -28.60 10.24 5.13
N GLY A 400 -29.04 10.32 3.89
CA GLY A 400 -30.46 10.42 3.54
C GLY A 400 -31.07 11.81 3.79
N LEU A 401 -30.28 12.85 3.99
CA LEU A 401 -30.66 14.25 4.08
C LEU A 401 -30.14 15.03 2.87
N THR A 402 -30.92 16.00 2.39
CA THR A 402 -30.42 17.05 1.51
C THR A 402 -29.61 18.08 2.30
N ASP A 403 -28.74 18.84 1.64
CA ASP A 403 -27.92 19.89 2.26
C ASP A 403 -28.81 20.88 3.04
N ARG A 404 -29.94 21.30 2.46
CA ARG A 404 -30.90 22.20 3.11
C ARG A 404 -31.53 21.59 4.36
N GLU A 405 -31.88 20.31 4.33
CA GLU A 405 -32.44 19.61 5.49
C GLU A 405 -31.38 19.48 6.60
N CYS A 406 -30.13 19.22 6.20
CA CYS A 406 -29.01 19.18 7.13
C CYS A 406 -28.80 20.54 7.79
N ASP A 407 -28.83 21.65 7.03
CA ASP A 407 -28.70 23.02 7.56
C ASP A 407 -29.83 23.37 8.53
N ILE A 408 -31.07 22.98 8.23
CA ILE A 408 -32.22 23.20 9.11
C ILE A 408 -32.01 22.48 10.46
N LEU A 409 -31.56 21.23 10.39
CA LEU A 409 -31.31 20.42 11.59
C LEU A 409 -30.14 20.97 12.40
N GLU A 410 -29.05 21.35 11.73
CA GLU A 410 -27.86 21.92 12.33
C GLU A 410 -28.15 23.23 13.07
N ASN A 411 -28.87 24.14 12.45
CA ASN A 411 -29.25 25.40 13.08
C ASN A 411 -30.01 25.20 14.38
N TYR A 412 -30.94 24.23 14.41
CA TYR A 412 -31.66 23.92 15.64
C TYR A 412 -30.77 23.29 16.71
N VAL A 413 -29.87 22.37 16.30
CA VAL A 413 -28.92 21.69 17.18
C VAL A 413 -27.98 22.69 17.85
N ILE A 414 -27.42 23.62 17.07
CA ILE A 414 -26.53 24.69 17.59
C ILE A 414 -27.31 25.62 18.52
N GLN A 415 -28.54 26.03 18.12
CA GLN A 415 -29.35 26.96 18.90
C GLN A 415 -29.72 26.42 20.28
N TRP A 416 -29.96 25.11 20.39
CA TRP A 416 -30.48 24.47 21.60
C TRP A 416 -29.49 23.54 22.28
N ASP A 417 -28.21 23.56 21.84
CA ASP A 417 -27.13 22.75 22.39
C ASP A 417 -27.52 21.27 22.49
N VAL A 418 -28.03 20.73 21.37
CA VAL A 418 -28.49 19.33 21.32
C VAL A 418 -27.31 18.40 21.20
N HIS A 419 -27.11 17.54 22.17
CA HIS A 419 -26.03 16.56 22.23
C HIS A 419 -26.47 15.27 22.94
N GLY A 420 -25.64 14.24 22.88
CA GLY A 420 -25.81 13.01 23.64
C GLY A 420 -27.12 12.28 23.34
N SER A 421 -27.75 11.78 24.40
CA SER A 421 -28.99 10.99 24.31
C SER A 421 -30.18 11.77 23.74
N MET A 422 -30.09 13.11 23.62
CA MET A 422 -31.15 13.93 23.02
C MET A 422 -31.43 13.55 21.56
N TRP A 423 -30.44 13.03 20.85
CA TRP A 423 -30.58 12.55 19.47
C TRP A 423 -31.42 11.26 19.37
N LEU A 424 -31.27 10.34 20.33
CA LEU A 424 -31.74 8.97 20.25
C LEU A 424 -32.99 8.68 21.05
N ARG A 425 -33.46 9.63 21.91
CA ARG A 425 -34.65 9.48 22.72
C ARG A 425 -35.90 9.48 21.85
N GLU A 426 -37.00 8.83 22.33
CA GLU A 426 -38.27 8.73 21.62
C GLU A 426 -39.05 10.07 21.63
N GLU A 427 -38.92 10.87 22.70
CA GLU A 427 -39.59 12.13 22.85
C GLU A 427 -39.11 13.17 21.84
N ASP A 428 -40.09 13.88 21.26
CA ASP A 428 -39.79 14.97 20.33
C ASP A 428 -39.09 16.15 21.02
N TRP A 429 -38.23 16.82 20.30
CA TRP A 429 -37.70 18.11 20.74
C TRP A 429 -38.84 19.12 20.82
N SER A 430 -38.85 19.92 21.88
CA SER A 430 -39.97 20.80 22.21
C SER A 430 -39.60 22.29 22.21
N ALA A 431 -38.32 22.64 22.02
CA ALA A 431 -37.86 24.02 22.05
C ALA A 431 -38.29 24.79 20.78
N ASN A 432 -38.55 26.10 20.92
CA ASN A 432 -39.03 26.91 19.81
C ASN A 432 -37.95 27.16 18.75
N PRO A 433 -38.14 26.81 17.48
CA PRO A 433 -37.13 27.02 16.43
C PRO A 433 -36.70 28.46 16.19
N ALA A 434 -37.53 29.43 16.61
CA ALA A 434 -37.25 30.88 16.48
C ALA A 434 -36.58 31.49 17.72
N GLY A 435 -36.12 30.70 18.71
CA GLY A 435 -35.41 31.15 19.91
C GLY A 435 -36.23 31.10 21.18
N TRP A 436 -35.80 31.80 22.24
CA TRP A 436 -36.33 31.76 23.60
C TRP A 436 -37.72 32.43 23.74
N ARG A 437 -38.72 31.93 23.03
CA ARG A 437 -40.10 32.37 23.13
C ARG A 437 -41.00 31.23 23.60
N GLU A 438 -41.83 31.47 24.58
CA GLU A 438 -42.74 30.45 25.10
C GLU A 438 -43.95 30.20 24.17
N GLU A 439 -44.40 31.27 23.46
CA GLU A 439 -45.53 31.16 22.54
C GLU A 439 -45.06 30.74 21.14
N PHE A 440 -45.74 29.75 20.57
CA PHE A 440 -45.52 29.23 19.23
C PHE A 440 -46.54 29.78 18.24
N THR A 441 -46.10 30.33 17.15
CA THR A 441 -46.95 30.52 15.95
C THR A 441 -47.17 29.21 15.23
N ASP A 442 -48.20 29.11 14.37
CA ASP A 442 -48.46 27.91 13.59
C ASP A 442 -47.30 27.56 12.64
N ALA A 443 -46.62 28.57 12.10
CA ALA A 443 -45.42 28.38 11.30
C ALA A 443 -44.29 27.73 12.09
N GLN A 444 -44.07 28.15 13.34
CA GLN A 444 -43.06 27.57 14.24
C GLN A 444 -43.39 26.15 14.67
N ARG A 445 -44.67 25.85 14.92
CA ARG A 445 -45.12 24.47 15.19
C ARG A 445 -44.83 23.55 13.99
N LYS A 446 -45.12 24.03 12.78
CA LYS A 446 -44.84 23.29 11.55
C LYS A 446 -43.32 23.07 11.36
N ALA A 447 -42.51 24.11 11.56
CA ALA A 447 -41.07 24.00 11.50
C ALA A 447 -40.49 23.00 12.53
N LEU A 448 -40.98 23.03 13.77
CA LEU A 448 -40.55 22.07 14.80
C LEU A 448 -40.96 20.63 14.46
N ALA A 449 -42.16 20.44 13.89
CA ALA A 449 -42.59 19.13 13.41
C ALA A 449 -41.70 18.60 12.28
N GLU A 450 -41.28 19.48 11.35
CA GLU A 450 -40.32 19.16 10.29
C GLU A 450 -38.95 18.78 10.87
N ILE A 451 -38.40 19.56 11.79
CA ILE A 451 -37.14 19.29 12.48
C ILE A 451 -37.19 17.92 13.19
N ASN A 452 -38.27 17.62 13.89
CA ASN A 452 -38.41 16.32 14.55
C ASN A 452 -38.55 15.16 13.56
N ALA A 453 -39.17 15.38 12.38
CA ALA A 453 -39.20 14.39 11.32
C ALA A 453 -37.81 14.10 10.76
N LEU A 454 -37.00 15.16 10.53
CA LEU A 454 -35.60 15.03 10.10
C LEU A 454 -34.76 14.29 11.16
N ARG A 455 -34.89 14.69 12.42
CA ARG A 455 -34.24 13.99 13.53
C ARG A 455 -34.52 12.50 13.55
N ARG A 456 -35.81 12.12 13.45
CA ARG A 456 -36.20 10.70 13.47
C ARG A 456 -35.67 9.92 12.27
N ARG A 457 -35.59 10.58 11.11
CA ARG A 457 -35.03 9.97 9.88
C ARG A 457 -33.54 9.57 10.04
N VAL A 458 -32.76 10.32 10.80
CA VAL A 458 -31.34 10.03 11.05
C VAL A 458 -31.09 9.37 12.40
N GLY A 459 -31.78 9.78 13.44
CA GLY A 459 -31.63 9.24 14.80
C GLY A 459 -32.17 7.82 14.95
N GLY A 460 -33.17 7.42 14.16
CA GLY A 460 -33.68 6.06 14.16
C GLY A 460 -32.68 5.01 13.75
N PRO A 461 -32.11 5.11 12.54
CA PRO A 461 -31.03 4.23 12.08
C PRO A 461 -29.82 4.22 13.02
N LEU A 462 -29.33 5.41 13.42
CA LEU A 462 -28.20 5.53 14.34
C LEU A 462 -28.49 4.88 15.70
N GLY A 463 -29.71 5.03 16.23
CA GLY A 463 -30.14 4.40 17.49
C GLY A 463 -30.15 2.87 17.41
N ARG A 464 -30.54 2.29 16.26
CA ARG A 464 -30.47 0.84 16.02
C ARG A 464 -29.03 0.38 15.94
N LEU A 465 -28.17 1.08 15.22
CA LEU A 465 -26.75 0.81 15.19
C LEU A 465 -26.15 0.86 16.62
N ALA A 466 -26.41 1.92 17.37
CA ALA A 466 -25.92 2.07 18.74
C ALA A 466 -26.36 0.93 19.68
N ARG A 467 -27.59 0.47 19.51
CA ARG A 467 -28.14 -0.68 20.26
C ARG A 467 -27.42 -1.97 19.84
N GLY A 468 -27.33 -2.26 18.54
CA GLY A 468 -26.69 -3.45 18.02
C GLY A 468 -25.22 -3.55 18.42
N LEU A 469 -24.44 -2.45 18.31
CA LEU A 469 -23.04 -2.42 18.74
C LEU A 469 -22.85 -2.67 20.24
N ARG A 470 -23.85 -2.32 21.07
CA ARG A 470 -23.81 -2.50 22.52
C ARG A 470 -24.28 -3.88 22.96
N GLU A 471 -25.33 -4.42 22.33
CA GLU A 471 -25.93 -5.71 22.68
C GLU A 471 -25.11 -6.91 22.22
N HIS A 472 -24.36 -6.78 21.11
CA HIS A 472 -23.53 -7.86 20.60
C HIS A 472 -22.12 -7.80 21.18
N PRO A 473 -21.67 -8.84 21.92
CA PRO A 473 -20.32 -8.86 22.51
C PRO A 473 -19.23 -9.18 21.49
N GLY A 474 -19.55 -9.89 20.39
CA GLY A 474 -18.61 -10.33 19.36
C GLY A 474 -18.59 -9.42 18.14
N ALA A 475 -17.48 -9.49 17.39
CA ALA A 475 -17.26 -8.68 16.20
C ALA A 475 -18.31 -8.95 15.11
N ARG A 476 -18.68 -10.21 14.87
CA ARG A 476 -19.69 -10.59 13.86
C ARG A 476 -21.04 -9.91 14.07
N GLY A 477 -21.57 -9.96 15.29
CA GLY A 477 -22.86 -9.31 15.57
C GLY A 477 -22.81 -7.79 15.46
N LYS A 478 -21.66 -7.16 15.75
CA LYS A 478 -21.45 -5.73 15.52
C LYS A 478 -21.39 -5.38 14.04
N LEU A 479 -20.77 -6.24 13.21
CA LEU A 479 -20.79 -6.09 11.75
C LEU A 479 -22.19 -6.23 11.17
N GLU A 480 -22.99 -7.19 11.66
CA GLU A 480 -24.39 -7.34 11.24
C GLU A 480 -25.21 -6.08 11.56
N ALA A 481 -24.98 -5.47 12.73
CA ALA A 481 -25.62 -4.21 13.08
C ALA A 481 -25.16 -3.04 12.17
N LEU A 482 -23.88 -2.99 11.82
CA LEU A 482 -23.34 -2.01 10.88
C LEU A 482 -23.89 -2.23 9.46
N TRP A 483 -23.95 -3.47 9.00
CA TRP A 483 -24.54 -3.82 7.71
C TRP A 483 -26.00 -3.39 7.61
N ALA A 484 -26.82 -3.71 8.63
CA ALA A 484 -28.21 -3.29 8.70
C ALA A 484 -28.38 -1.76 8.63
N PHE A 485 -27.46 -1.02 9.25
CA PHE A 485 -27.44 0.45 9.17
C PHE A 485 -27.16 0.93 7.73
N LEU A 486 -26.23 0.30 7.01
CA LEU A 486 -25.92 0.64 5.61
C LEU A 486 -27.06 0.30 4.65
N GLU A 487 -27.74 -0.83 4.88
CA GLU A 487 -28.94 -1.21 4.11
C GLU A 487 -30.08 -0.21 4.34
N GLU A 488 -30.30 0.22 5.58
CA GLU A 488 -31.33 1.19 5.90
C GLU A 488 -31.09 2.57 5.28
N LEU A 489 -29.81 2.95 5.12
CA LEU A 489 -29.42 4.14 4.37
C LEU A 489 -29.49 3.94 2.86
N GLU A 490 -29.77 2.73 2.37
CA GLU A 490 -29.73 2.37 0.95
C GLU A 490 -28.38 2.75 0.28
N LEU A 491 -27.28 2.59 1.01
CA LEU A 491 -25.97 3.12 0.60
C LEU A 491 -25.51 2.60 -0.77
N SER A 492 -25.72 1.31 -1.04
CA SER A 492 -25.37 0.69 -2.34
C SER A 492 -26.07 1.41 -3.50
N ARG A 493 -27.38 1.69 -3.36
CA ARG A 493 -28.16 2.42 -4.36
C ARG A 493 -27.64 3.84 -4.55
N GLN A 494 -27.40 4.56 -3.45
CA GLN A 494 -26.89 5.93 -3.50
C GLN A 494 -25.51 6.02 -4.19
N LEU A 495 -24.64 5.04 -3.99
CA LEU A 495 -23.35 4.97 -4.64
C LEU A 495 -23.48 4.71 -6.14
N SER A 496 -24.36 3.79 -6.55
CA SER A 496 -24.64 3.52 -7.96
C SER A 496 -25.17 4.76 -8.67
N GLU A 497 -26.19 5.41 -8.11
CA GLU A 497 -26.76 6.64 -8.65
C GLU A 497 -25.72 7.78 -8.77
N ARG A 498 -24.78 7.84 -7.84
CA ARG A 498 -23.69 8.83 -7.86
C ARG A 498 -22.64 8.51 -8.92
N THR A 499 -22.33 7.22 -9.11
CA THR A 499 -21.45 6.73 -10.19
C THR A 499 -22.04 7.09 -11.56
N ASP A 500 -23.32 6.76 -11.81
CA ASP A 500 -24.01 7.05 -13.08
C ASP A 500 -23.99 8.56 -13.38
N ARG A 501 -24.25 9.38 -12.38
CA ARG A 501 -24.22 10.85 -12.52
C ARG A 501 -22.83 11.40 -12.84
N LEU A 502 -21.76 10.83 -12.26
CA LEU A 502 -20.39 11.22 -12.57
C LEU A 502 -19.99 10.80 -13.97
N GLU A 503 -20.45 9.65 -14.45
CA GLU A 503 -20.28 9.20 -15.84
C GLU A 503 -20.96 10.14 -16.83
N GLU A 504 -22.21 10.56 -16.54
CA GLU A 504 -22.95 11.53 -17.36
C GLU A 504 -22.23 12.90 -17.45
N LEU A 505 -21.55 13.30 -16.36
CA LEU A 505 -20.75 14.53 -16.33
C LEU A 505 -19.37 14.38 -16.99
N GLY A 506 -18.98 13.16 -17.41
CA GLY A 506 -17.68 12.86 -17.99
C GLY A 506 -16.54 12.71 -16.98
N GLU A 507 -16.84 12.68 -15.67
CA GLU A 507 -15.89 12.52 -14.60
C GLU A 507 -15.55 11.02 -14.36
N LEU A 508 -15.07 10.35 -15.40
CA LEU A 508 -14.89 8.89 -15.44
C LEU A 508 -13.96 8.33 -14.35
N GLN A 509 -12.95 9.10 -13.95
CA GLN A 509 -12.03 8.67 -12.87
C GLN A 509 -12.76 8.59 -11.55
N ARG A 510 -13.50 9.65 -11.18
CA ARG A 510 -14.29 9.69 -9.95
C ARG A 510 -15.40 8.65 -9.94
N ALA A 511 -16.04 8.42 -11.09
CA ALA A 511 -17.05 7.38 -11.24
C ALA A 511 -16.48 5.98 -10.90
N ARG A 512 -15.31 5.64 -11.44
CA ARG A 512 -14.61 4.39 -11.13
C ARG A 512 -14.22 4.28 -9.65
N GLU A 513 -13.76 5.36 -9.03
CA GLU A 513 -13.47 5.37 -7.60
C GLU A 513 -14.72 5.03 -6.78
N TYR A 514 -15.88 5.63 -7.10
CA TYR A 514 -17.12 5.36 -6.38
C TYR A 514 -17.64 3.93 -6.58
N SER A 515 -17.51 3.36 -7.79
CA SER A 515 -17.92 1.97 -8.05
C SER A 515 -17.10 0.95 -7.24
N GLN A 516 -15.81 1.23 -7.02
CA GLN A 516 -14.92 0.34 -6.25
C GLN A 516 -15.17 0.42 -4.73
N LEU A 517 -15.68 1.55 -4.21
CA LEU A 517 -15.85 1.75 -2.77
C LEU A 517 -16.82 0.75 -2.13
N TRP A 518 -17.87 0.36 -2.84
CA TRP A 518 -18.83 -0.62 -2.32
C TRP A 518 -18.23 -2.02 -2.22
N GLU A 519 -17.55 -2.48 -3.26
CA GLU A 519 -16.87 -3.78 -3.28
C GLU A 519 -15.78 -3.84 -2.21
N LEU A 520 -15.01 -2.76 -2.07
CA LEU A 520 -14.02 -2.61 -1.01
C LEU A 520 -14.64 -2.76 0.37
N LEU A 521 -15.74 -2.05 0.64
CA LEU A 521 -16.42 -2.10 1.93
C LEU A 521 -16.92 -3.51 2.24
N CYS A 522 -17.54 -4.19 1.27
CA CYS A 522 -17.97 -5.58 1.43
C CYS A 522 -16.78 -6.50 1.75
N SER A 523 -15.69 -6.38 1.00
CA SER A 523 -14.48 -7.18 1.23
C SER A 523 -13.88 -6.96 2.63
N VAL A 524 -13.83 -5.71 3.10
CA VAL A 524 -13.38 -5.37 4.46
C VAL A 524 -14.28 -6.02 5.52
N MET A 525 -15.59 -5.95 5.34
CA MET A 525 -16.53 -6.52 6.31
C MET A 525 -16.46 -8.05 6.33
N ASP A 526 -16.35 -8.70 5.17
CA ASP A 526 -16.19 -10.14 5.07
C ASP A 526 -14.91 -10.60 5.79
N GLN A 527 -13.79 -9.94 5.51
CA GLN A 527 -12.52 -10.27 6.14
C GLN A 527 -12.53 -10.03 7.65
N PHE A 528 -13.17 -8.95 8.09
CA PHE A 528 -13.34 -8.67 9.50
C PHE A 528 -14.18 -9.75 10.20
N ALA A 529 -15.24 -10.24 9.54
CA ALA A 529 -16.09 -11.34 10.02
C ALA A 529 -15.34 -12.68 10.05
N ASP A 530 -14.53 -12.95 9.03
CA ASP A 530 -13.79 -14.22 8.90
C ASP A 530 -12.65 -14.31 9.94
N ILE A 531 -11.92 -13.21 10.17
CA ILE A 531 -10.75 -13.21 11.06
C ILE A 531 -11.16 -13.07 12.53
N LEU A 532 -12.01 -12.08 12.86
CA LEU A 532 -12.41 -11.86 14.25
C LEU A 532 -13.57 -12.74 14.68
N GLY A 533 -14.48 -13.11 13.77
CA GLY A 533 -15.61 -13.97 14.08
C GLY A 533 -16.41 -13.50 15.30
N ASP A 534 -16.53 -14.38 16.28
CA ASP A 534 -17.20 -14.11 17.55
C ASP A 534 -16.25 -13.64 18.66
N ALA A 535 -15.01 -13.25 18.32
CA ALA A 535 -14.07 -12.72 19.30
C ALA A 535 -14.71 -11.51 20.03
N PRO A 536 -14.61 -11.48 21.38
CA PRO A 536 -15.17 -10.39 22.16
C PRO A 536 -14.42 -9.10 21.86
N VAL A 537 -15.18 -8.06 21.53
CA VAL A 537 -14.67 -6.72 21.26
C VAL A 537 -15.68 -5.70 21.76
N ASP A 538 -15.22 -4.70 22.52
CA ASP A 538 -16.12 -3.63 22.93
C ASP A 538 -16.41 -2.65 21.77
N THR A 539 -17.35 -1.72 21.97
CA THR A 539 -17.78 -0.81 20.91
C THR A 539 -16.69 0.17 20.49
N GLU A 540 -15.90 0.66 21.45
CA GLU A 540 -14.81 1.61 21.19
C GLU A 540 -13.66 0.91 20.43
N GLU A 541 -13.31 -0.28 20.86
CA GLU A 541 -12.28 -1.10 20.20
C GLU A 541 -12.72 -1.51 18.79
N PHE A 542 -13.98 -1.93 18.61
CA PHE A 542 -14.56 -2.24 17.29
C PHE A 542 -14.47 -1.05 16.34
N THR A 543 -14.93 0.13 16.79
CA THR A 543 -14.87 1.37 16.01
C THR A 543 -13.44 1.69 15.58
N ARG A 544 -12.51 1.65 16.53
CA ARG A 544 -11.10 1.94 16.28
C ARG A 544 -10.46 0.96 15.29
N LEU A 545 -10.72 -0.35 15.46
CA LEU A 545 -10.16 -1.38 14.58
C LEU A 545 -10.76 -1.28 13.18
N PHE A 546 -12.07 -1.09 13.08
CA PHE A 546 -12.73 -0.98 11.79
C PHE A 546 -12.22 0.23 11.00
N GLN A 547 -12.09 1.39 11.63
CA GLN A 547 -11.49 2.59 11.01
C GLN A 547 -10.04 2.36 10.62
N LEU A 548 -9.23 1.73 11.48
CA LEU A 548 -7.83 1.43 11.18
C LEU A 548 -7.69 0.52 9.97
N VAL A 549 -8.51 -0.53 9.89
CA VAL A 549 -8.52 -1.46 8.75
C VAL A 549 -8.90 -0.70 7.47
N LEU A 550 -9.93 0.13 7.53
CA LEU A 550 -10.31 0.97 6.38
C LEU A 550 -9.16 1.85 5.85
N THR A 551 -8.28 2.35 6.72
CA THR A 551 -7.12 3.16 6.30
C THR A 551 -6.03 2.38 5.55
N GLN A 552 -6.10 1.05 5.51
CA GLN A 552 -5.12 0.22 4.80
C GLN A 552 -5.45 0.07 3.31
N TYR A 553 -6.67 0.43 2.92
CA TYR A 553 -7.10 0.29 1.54
C TYR A 553 -6.91 1.58 0.76
N ASP A 554 -6.38 1.45 -0.43
CA ASP A 554 -6.24 2.53 -1.39
C ASP A 554 -7.26 2.35 -2.51
N VAL A 555 -7.96 3.40 -2.86
CA VAL A 555 -8.70 3.43 -4.13
C VAL A 555 -7.69 3.82 -5.19
N GLY A 556 -7.26 2.83 -5.99
CA GLY A 556 -6.25 3.03 -7.01
C GLY A 556 -6.70 4.01 -8.09
N THR A 557 -5.94 5.09 -8.27
CA THR A 557 -6.12 6.01 -9.40
C THR A 557 -5.33 5.47 -10.60
N ILE A 558 -6.05 5.04 -11.66
CA ILE A 558 -5.42 4.70 -12.95
C ILE A 558 -5.45 5.97 -13.80
N PRO A 559 -4.31 6.39 -14.39
CA PRO A 559 -4.29 7.56 -15.27
C PRO A 559 -5.32 7.46 -16.39
N VAL A 560 -6.12 8.50 -16.58
CA VAL A 560 -7.16 8.55 -17.63
C VAL A 560 -6.55 8.92 -18.97
N SER A 561 -5.39 9.54 -18.99
CA SER A 561 -4.69 10.01 -20.18
C SER A 561 -3.35 9.31 -20.35
N LEU A 562 -3.01 8.93 -21.58
CA LEU A 562 -1.69 8.36 -21.93
C LEU A 562 -0.55 9.40 -21.88
N ASP A 563 -0.85 10.67 -21.64
CA ASP A 563 0.12 11.78 -21.58
C ASP A 563 0.19 12.44 -20.19
N GLN A 564 -0.13 11.68 -19.15
CA GLN A 564 0.01 12.07 -17.75
C GLN A 564 1.29 11.53 -17.13
#